data_89515b895dd0319397d0e735069ad2bc
#
_entry.id   89515b895dd0319397d0e735069ad2bc
#
_cell.length_a   1.000
_cell.length_b   1.000
_cell.length_c   1.000
_cell.angle_alpha   90.00
_cell.angle_beta   90.00
_cell.angle_gamma   90.00
#
_symmetry.space_group_name_H-M   'P 1'
#
loop_
_entity.id
_entity.type
_entity.pdbx_description
1 polymer ?
#
loop_
_entity_poly.entity_id
_entity_poly.type
_entity_poly.pdbx_seq_one_letter_code
_entity_poly.pdbx_strand_id
1 'polypeptide(L)'
;MAPHPDSDIDLLRFITCGSVDDGKSTLIGRLLHDSRQLADDQLAALAADSRKSGATGEGIDFSLLVDGLAAEREQGITIDVAYRFFSTDTRSYILADTPGHERYTRNMFTGASNAHVAILLVDARAGVLRQTRRHARIAKLLGIKHFVAAVNKIDLVDFDEG
;
A
#
# COMPACT_ATOMS: atom_id res chain seq x y z
N MET A 1 25.26 -10.92 -0.95
CA MET A 1 26.28 -9.97 -1.40
C MET A 1 25.89 -8.62 -0.82
N ALA A 2 26.66 -8.08 0.12
CA ALA A 2 26.35 -6.80 0.76
C ALA A 2 26.45 -5.67 -0.29
N PRO A 3 25.57 -4.66 -0.28
CA PRO A 3 25.65 -3.56 -1.22
C PRO A 3 26.93 -2.76 -0.99
N HIS A 4 27.60 -2.40 -2.07
CA HIS A 4 28.77 -1.52 -2.06
C HIS A 4 28.38 -0.15 -1.45
N PRO A 5 29.20 0.45 -0.57
CA PRO A 5 28.87 1.68 0.15
C PRO A 5 28.93 2.98 -0.68
N ASP A 6 29.17 2.92 -1.99
CA ASP A 6 29.40 4.10 -2.86
C ASP A 6 28.46 4.22 -4.05
N SER A 7 27.30 3.54 -4.05
CA SER A 7 26.25 3.89 -5.00
C SER A 7 25.32 4.90 -4.33
N ASP A 8 25.22 6.10 -4.87
CA ASP A 8 24.11 7.07 -4.61
C ASP A 8 22.79 6.39 -5.01
N ILE A 9 22.32 5.46 -4.17
CA ILE A 9 21.02 4.82 -4.36
C ILE A 9 19.98 5.89 -4.06
N ASP A 10 19.40 6.44 -5.11
CA ASP A 10 18.34 7.42 -5.01
C ASP A 10 17.19 6.86 -4.15
N LEU A 11 16.83 7.60 -3.11
CA LEU A 11 15.78 7.19 -2.17
C LEU A 11 14.47 7.88 -2.52
N LEU A 12 13.45 7.10 -2.87
CA LEU A 12 12.11 7.59 -3.09
C LEU A 12 11.20 7.28 -1.89
N ARG A 13 10.57 8.32 -1.36
CA ARG A 13 9.53 8.18 -0.32
C ARG A 13 8.17 8.38 -0.95
N PHE A 14 7.25 7.44 -0.70
CA PHE A 14 5.87 7.58 -1.19
C PHE A 14 4.86 7.06 -0.18
N ILE A 15 3.63 7.54 -0.34
CA ILE A 15 2.47 7.11 0.45
C ILE A 15 1.44 6.43 -0.44
N THR A 16 0.68 5.51 0.15
CA THR A 16 -0.54 4.97 -0.44
C THR A 16 -1.75 5.66 0.17
N CYS A 17 -2.66 6.11 -0.66
CA CYS A 17 -3.87 6.81 -0.29
C CYS A 17 -5.08 6.18 -0.98
N GLY A 18 -6.25 6.31 -0.38
CA GLY A 18 -7.50 5.79 -0.93
C GLY A 18 -8.49 5.49 0.18
N SER A 19 -9.68 5.07 -0.18
CA SER A 19 -10.70 4.64 0.78
C SER A 19 -10.41 3.25 1.36
N VAL A 20 -11.19 2.86 2.35
CA VAL A 20 -11.21 1.47 2.83
C VAL A 20 -11.61 0.57 1.66
N ASP A 21 -11.01 -0.61 1.59
CA ASP A 21 -11.25 -1.62 0.55
C ASP A 21 -10.82 -1.26 -0.88
N ASP A 22 -10.15 -0.12 -1.12
CA ASP A 22 -9.57 0.19 -2.43
C ASP A 22 -8.39 -0.73 -2.80
N GLY A 23 -7.88 -1.52 -1.85
CA GLY A 23 -6.81 -2.51 -2.07
C GLY A 23 -5.40 -2.00 -1.75
N LYS A 24 -5.25 -1.01 -0.86
CA LYS A 24 -3.95 -0.47 -0.44
C LYS A 24 -3.03 -1.56 0.12
N SER A 25 -3.50 -2.31 1.11
CA SER A 25 -2.73 -3.39 1.74
C SER A 25 -2.34 -4.48 0.74
N THR A 26 -3.22 -4.83 -0.18
CA THR A 26 -2.94 -5.79 -1.26
C THR A 26 -1.83 -5.28 -2.18
N LEU A 27 -1.89 -4.00 -2.60
CA LEU A 27 -0.84 -3.39 -3.42
C LEU A 27 0.51 -3.40 -2.70
N ILE A 28 0.53 -3.01 -1.43
CA ILE A 28 1.75 -2.96 -0.63
C ILE A 28 2.35 -4.35 -0.47
N GLY A 29 1.55 -5.33 -0.10
CA GLY A 29 1.99 -6.71 0.04
C GLY A 29 2.53 -7.26 -1.28
N ARG A 30 1.91 -6.92 -2.42
CA ARG A 30 2.39 -7.29 -3.74
C ARG A 30 3.72 -6.63 -4.10
N LEU A 31 3.90 -5.34 -3.80
CA LEU A 31 5.16 -4.64 -4.02
C LEU A 31 6.32 -5.26 -3.21
N LEU A 32 6.07 -5.61 -1.94
CA LEU A 32 7.05 -6.29 -1.10
C LEU A 32 7.41 -7.68 -1.61
N HIS A 33 6.43 -8.42 -2.11
CA HIS A 33 6.66 -9.73 -2.73
C HIS A 33 7.49 -9.60 -4.02
N ASP A 34 7.10 -8.72 -4.93
CA ASP A 34 7.74 -8.59 -6.25
C ASP A 34 9.16 -8.00 -6.15
N SER A 35 9.42 -7.20 -5.10
CA SER A 35 10.77 -6.70 -4.79
C SER A 35 11.65 -7.71 -4.04
N ARG A 36 11.19 -8.97 -3.88
CA ARG A 36 11.92 -10.06 -3.21
C ARG A 36 12.36 -9.73 -1.78
N GLN A 37 11.58 -8.93 -1.08
CA GLN A 37 11.84 -8.57 0.32
C GLN A 37 11.28 -9.58 1.32
N LEU A 38 10.54 -10.57 0.85
CA LEU A 38 9.95 -11.61 1.67
C LEU A 38 10.84 -12.85 1.65
N ALA A 39 11.15 -13.35 2.83
CA ALA A 39 11.85 -14.63 2.97
C ALA A 39 10.88 -15.79 2.67
N ASP A 40 11.42 -16.92 2.23
CA ASP A 40 10.62 -18.09 1.83
C ASP A 40 9.72 -18.63 2.95
N ASP A 41 10.17 -18.53 4.21
CA ASP A 41 9.42 -18.92 5.39
C ASP A 41 8.22 -17.99 5.64
N GLN A 42 8.37 -16.69 5.38
CA GLN A 42 7.29 -15.71 5.46
C GLN A 42 6.25 -15.96 4.37
N LEU A 43 6.67 -16.30 3.16
CA LEU A 43 5.76 -16.67 2.07
C LEU A 43 4.99 -17.95 2.39
N ALA A 44 5.65 -18.95 2.96
CA ALA A 44 5.01 -20.19 3.36
C ALA A 44 3.96 -19.97 4.48
N ALA A 45 4.29 -19.15 5.48
CA ALA A 45 3.36 -18.77 6.54
C ALA A 45 2.16 -18.00 6.00
N LEU A 46 2.40 -17.04 5.10
CA LEU A 46 1.35 -16.26 4.44
C LEU A 46 0.39 -17.13 3.63
N ALA A 47 0.94 -18.10 2.87
CA ALA A 47 0.13 -19.03 2.10
C ALA A 47 -0.73 -19.94 3.01
N ALA A 48 -0.21 -20.31 4.19
CA ALA A 48 -0.97 -21.08 5.17
C ALA A 48 -2.11 -20.26 5.80
N ASP A 49 -1.85 -18.99 6.12
CA ASP A 49 -2.84 -18.10 6.72
C ASP A 49 -3.89 -17.64 5.69
N SER A 50 -3.52 -17.42 4.44
CA SER A 50 -4.47 -17.14 3.34
C SER A 50 -5.51 -18.26 3.16
N ARG A 51 -5.08 -19.52 3.28
CA ARG A 51 -6.00 -20.67 3.21
C ARG A 51 -6.98 -20.72 4.39
N LYS A 52 -6.54 -20.31 5.60
CA LYS A 52 -7.41 -20.28 6.79
C LYS A 52 -8.43 -19.14 6.72
N SER A 53 -8.07 -18.02 6.13
CA SER A 53 -8.94 -16.84 5.99
C SER A 53 -10.02 -17.00 4.92
N GLY A 54 -10.09 -18.15 4.24
CA GLY A 54 -11.15 -18.44 3.27
C GLY A 54 -11.01 -17.65 1.96
N ALA A 55 -9.80 -17.19 1.64
CA ALA A 55 -9.53 -16.62 0.32
C ALA A 55 -9.92 -17.68 -0.74
N THR A 56 -11.05 -17.47 -1.38
CA THR A 56 -11.60 -18.34 -2.41
C THR A 56 -10.77 -18.18 -3.68
N GLY A 57 -9.70 -18.96 -3.79
CA GLY A 57 -8.81 -18.98 -4.94
C GLY A 57 -7.43 -19.52 -4.58
N GLU A 58 -6.69 -20.02 -5.56
CA GLU A 58 -5.30 -20.49 -5.37
C GLU A 58 -4.29 -19.34 -5.08
N GLY A 59 -4.77 -18.13 -4.78
CA GLY A 59 -3.96 -16.95 -4.57
C GLY A 59 -3.56 -16.72 -3.12
N ILE A 60 -2.37 -16.12 -2.94
CA ILE A 60 -1.90 -15.63 -1.65
C ILE A 60 -2.58 -14.28 -1.37
N ASP A 61 -3.18 -14.14 -0.19
CA ASP A 61 -3.70 -12.84 0.27
C ASP A 61 -2.56 -11.98 0.81
N PHE A 62 -2.04 -11.12 -0.04
CA PHE A 62 -0.94 -10.21 0.31
C PHE A 62 -1.33 -9.14 1.33
N SER A 63 -2.61 -8.88 1.59
CA SER A 63 -3.05 -7.91 2.59
C SER A 63 -2.64 -8.33 4.00
N LEU A 64 -2.59 -9.64 4.25
CA LEU A 64 -2.17 -10.21 5.53
C LEU A 64 -0.71 -9.90 5.92
N LEU A 65 0.14 -9.55 4.94
CA LEU A 65 1.51 -9.11 5.20
C LEU A 65 1.60 -7.74 5.87
N VAL A 66 0.61 -6.92 5.65
CA VAL A 66 0.63 -5.51 6.02
C VAL A 66 -0.04 -5.27 7.36
N ASP A 67 -0.99 -6.11 7.72
CA ASP A 67 -1.75 -6.03 8.96
C ASP A 67 -0.88 -6.38 10.18
N GLY A 68 -0.24 -5.37 10.76
CA GLY A 68 0.76 -5.53 11.82
C GLY A 68 0.18 -5.59 13.24
N LEU A 69 -0.89 -4.83 13.51
CA LEU A 69 -1.49 -4.72 14.85
C LEU A 69 -2.67 -5.67 15.00
N ALA A 70 -2.84 -6.26 16.20
CA ALA A 70 -3.98 -7.12 16.49
C ALA A 70 -5.32 -6.41 16.24
N ALA A 71 -5.42 -5.12 16.62
CA ALA A 71 -6.61 -4.30 16.37
C ALA A 71 -6.86 -4.04 14.87
N GLU A 72 -5.84 -3.97 14.06
CA GLU A 72 -5.96 -3.83 12.60
C GLU A 72 -6.49 -5.11 11.97
N ARG A 73 -6.00 -6.27 12.44
CA ARG A 73 -6.48 -7.58 11.99
C ARG A 73 -7.95 -7.82 12.34
N GLU A 74 -8.37 -7.43 13.55
CA GLU A 74 -9.76 -7.57 13.99
C GLU A 74 -10.73 -6.68 13.22
N GLN A 75 -10.30 -5.48 12.83
CA GLN A 75 -11.14 -4.50 12.14
C GLN A 75 -10.96 -4.50 10.62
N GLY A 76 -9.91 -5.16 10.10
CA GLY A 76 -9.57 -5.19 8.68
C GLY A 76 -9.22 -3.82 8.11
N ILE A 77 -8.71 -2.90 8.94
CA ILE A 77 -8.34 -1.52 8.54
C ILE A 77 -7.00 -1.11 9.13
N THR A 78 -6.23 -0.34 8.39
CA THR A 78 -5.01 0.32 8.89
C THR A 78 -5.40 1.45 9.84
N ILE A 79 -4.83 1.45 11.04
CA ILE A 79 -5.12 2.45 12.10
C ILE A 79 -4.01 3.48 12.15
N ASP A 80 -2.76 3.05 12.18
CA ASP A 80 -1.58 3.92 12.27
C ASP A 80 -0.73 3.87 11.00
N VAL A 81 0.24 4.78 10.88
CA VAL A 81 1.17 4.79 9.76
C VAL A 81 2.21 3.70 9.95
N ALA A 82 2.31 2.78 9.00
CA ALA A 82 3.35 1.77 8.96
C ALA A 82 4.35 2.08 7.84
N TYR A 83 5.63 2.12 8.18
CA TYR A 83 6.70 2.31 7.21
C TYR A 83 7.24 0.96 6.74
N ARG A 84 7.36 0.80 5.43
CA ARG A 84 7.94 -0.37 4.78
C ARG A 84 9.12 0.07 3.91
N PHE A 85 10.15 -0.74 3.91
CA PHE A 85 11.38 -0.48 3.17
C PHE A 85 11.58 -1.58 2.15
N PHE A 86 11.88 -1.22 0.93
CA PHE A 86 12.27 -2.17 -0.10
C PHE A 86 13.18 -1.50 -1.12
N SER A 87 13.86 -2.29 -1.92
CA SER A 87 14.76 -1.81 -2.96
C SER A 87 14.66 -2.66 -4.22
N THR A 88 14.94 -2.02 -5.32
CA THR A 88 15.20 -2.64 -6.60
C THR A 88 16.70 -2.53 -6.90
N ASP A 89 17.15 -3.05 -8.03
CA ASP A 89 18.54 -2.95 -8.43
C ASP A 89 19.02 -1.51 -8.64
N THR A 90 18.08 -0.58 -8.83
CA THR A 90 18.38 0.81 -9.19
C THR A 90 17.97 1.84 -8.14
N ARG A 91 17.06 1.51 -7.21
CA ARG A 91 16.51 2.49 -6.28
C ARG A 91 16.04 1.87 -4.96
N SER A 92 16.19 2.63 -3.87
CA SER A 92 15.59 2.31 -2.57
C SER A 92 14.29 3.09 -2.36
N TYR A 93 13.35 2.47 -1.65
CA TYR A 93 12.02 3.00 -1.41
C TYR A 93 11.65 2.96 0.07
N ILE A 94 11.00 4.02 0.52
CA ILE A 94 10.27 4.05 1.79
C ILE A 94 8.80 4.27 1.46
N LEU A 95 8.00 3.29 1.78
CA LEU A 95 6.56 3.36 1.66
C LEU A 95 5.96 3.66 3.03
N ALA A 96 5.11 4.68 3.12
CA ALA A 96 4.25 4.89 4.28
C ALA A 96 2.83 4.41 3.94
N ASP A 97 2.40 3.34 4.59
CA ASP A 97 1.01 2.89 4.52
C ASP A 97 0.16 3.80 5.39
N THR A 98 -0.88 4.39 4.78
CA THR A 98 -1.74 5.35 5.46
C THR A 98 -3.16 4.82 5.59
N PRO A 99 -3.82 5.11 6.74
CA PRO A 99 -5.20 4.68 6.97
C PRO A 99 -6.16 5.16 5.89
N GLY A 100 -7.00 4.25 5.38
CA GLY A 100 -8.07 4.60 4.44
C GLY A 100 -9.32 5.16 5.13
N HIS A 101 -9.53 4.83 6.40
CA HIS A 101 -10.73 5.21 7.13
C HIS A 101 -10.72 6.68 7.57
N GLU A 102 -11.85 7.36 7.42
CA GLU A 102 -11.99 8.81 7.70
C GLU A 102 -11.58 9.18 9.14
N ARG A 103 -11.87 8.31 10.10
CA ARG A 103 -11.54 8.48 11.53
C ARG A 103 -10.04 8.65 11.79
N TYR A 104 -9.20 8.03 10.97
CA TYR A 104 -7.75 8.00 11.14
C TYR A 104 -7.00 8.93 10.14
N THR A 105 -7.71 9.78 9.43
CA THR A 105 -7.10 10.72 8.46
C THR A 105 -5.97 11.55 9.07
N ARG A 106 -6.01 11.83 10.39
CA ARG A 106 -4.94 12.55 11.08
C ARG A 106 -3.59 11.83 10.96
N ASN A 107 -3.58 10.51 11.01
CA ASN A 107 -2.34 9.72 10.92
C ASN A 107 -1.72 9.80 9.52
N MET A 108 -2.53 10.08 8.50
CA MET A 108 -2.02 10.33 7.15
C MET A 108 -1.06 11.53 7.09
N PHE A 109 -1.26 12.58 7.91
CA PHE A 109 -0.36 13.74 7.94
C PHE A 109 1.07 13.33 8.27
N THR A 110 1.25 12.39 9.20
CA THR A 110 2.57 11.88 9.58
C THR A 110 3.25 11.18 8.41
N GLY A 111 2.55 10.28 7.72
CA GLY A 111 3.10 9.56 6.57
C GLY A 111 3.38 10.47 5.37
N ALA A 112 2.52 11.48 5.15
CA ALA A 112 2.63 12.36 3.99
C ALA A 112 3.71 13.45 4.13
N SER A 113 4.10 13.81 5.35
CA SER A 113 5.00 14.97 5.61
C SER A 113 6.36 14.90 4.92
N ASN A 114 6.86 13.69 4.68
CA ASN A 114 8.17 13.45 4.05
C ASN A 114 8.07 12.70 2.71
N ALA A 115 6.88 12.55 2.16
CA ALA A 115 6.68 11.82 0.92
C ALA A 115 6.93 12.70 -0.32
N HIS A 116 7.53 12.11 -1.34
CA HIS A 116 7.76 12.75 -2.64
C HIS A 116 6.60 12.48 -3.60
N VAL A 117 5.95 11.32 -3.46
CA VAL A 117 4.90 10.81 -4.34
C VAL A 117 3.72 10.31 -3.51
N ALA A 118 2.51 10.51 -3.99
CA ALA A 118 1.30 9.89 -3.46
C ALA A 118 0.69 8.96 -4.51
N ILE A 119 0.46 7.71 -4.15
CA ILE A 119 -0.27 6.75 -4.96
C ILE A 119 -1.72 6.76 -4.46
N LEU A 120 -2.63 7.19 -5.34
CA LEU A 120 -4.06 7.23 -5.08
C LEU A 120 -4.72 5.98 -5.66
N LEU A 121 -5.17 5.08 -4.80
CA LEU A 121 -5.93 3.92 -5.24
C LEU A 121 -7.41 4.28 -5.40
N VAL A 122 -8.01 3.72 -6.43
CA VAL A 122 -9.42 3.87 -6.76
C VAL A 122 -9.96 2.49 -7.15
N ASP A 123 -11.00 2.03 -6.48
CA ASP A 123 -11.74 0.83 -6.91
C ASP A 123 -12.52 1.17 -8.19
N ALA A 124 -12.28 0.44 -9.29
CA ALA A 124 -12.90 0.69 -10.60
C ALA A 124 -14.44 0.71 -10.54
N ARG A 125 -15.04 -0.06 -9.64
CA ARG A 125 -16.50 -0.13 -9.48
C ARG A 125 -17.08 1.10 -8.78
N ALA A 126 -16.32 1.67 -7.83
CA ALA A 126 -16.79 2.75 -6.97
C ALA A 126 -16.38 4.14 -7.48
N GLY A 127 -15.36 4.20 -8.32
CA GLY A 127 -14.78 5.44 -8.81
C GLY A 127 -14.13 6.29 -7.71
N VAL A 128 -13.95 7.57 -7.98
CA VAL A 128 -13.28 8.49 -7.06
C VAL A 128 -14.21 8.90 -5.92
N LEU A 129 -14.01 8.31 -4.76
CA LEU A 129 -14.82 8.55 -3.57
C LEU A 129 -14.42 9.86 -2.85
N ARG A 130 -15.30 10.30 -1.93
CA ARG A 130 -15.05 11.49 -1.10
C ARG A 130 -13.74 11.39 -0.33
N GLN A 131 -13.41 10.24 0.21
CA GLN A 131 -12.20 10.01 0.98
C GLN A 131 -10.94 10.07 0.09
N THR A 132 -10.99 9.53 -1.11
CA THR A 132 -9.91 9.62 -2.09
C THR A 132 -9.59 11.08 -2.43
N ARG A 133 -10.63 11.89 -2.67
CA ARG A 133 -10.48 13.35 -2.90
C ARG A 133 -9.90 14.07 -1.70
N ARG A 134 -10.31 13.69 -0.49
CA ARG A 134 -9.79 14.26 0.77
C ARG A 134 -8.31 13.96 0.94
N HIS A 135 -7.90 12.72 0.73
CA HIS A 135 -6.50 12.32 0.80
C HIS A 135 -5.65 13.05 -0.23
N ALA A 136 -6.10 13.16 -1.47
CA ALA A 136 -5.40 13.90 -2.52
C ALA A 136 -5.20 15.38 -2.14
N ARG A 137 -6.22 16.03 -1.57
CA ARG A 137 -6.13 17.41 -1.09
C ARG A 137 -5.13 17.57 0.05
N ILE A 138 -5.15 16.66 1.03
CA ILE A 138 -4.20 16.66 2.15
C ILE A 138 -2.77 16.48 1.64
N ALA A 139 -2.53 15.48 0.78
CA ALA A 139 -1.22 15.25 0.19
C ALA A 139 -0.70 16.48 -0.56
N LYS A 140 -1.55 17.14 -1.33
CA LYS A 140 -1.23 18.39 -2.03
C LYS A 140 -0.89 19.55 -1.07
N LEU A 141 -1.67 19.71 -0.01
CA LEU A 141 -1.43 20.76 1.01
C LEU A 141 -0.12 20.54 1.77
N LEU A 142 0.29 19.28 1.95
CA LEU A 142 1.57 18.90 2.55
C LEU A 142 2.76 19.01 1.59
N GLY A 143 2.53 19.50 0.37
CA GLY A 143 3.59 19.79 -0.60
C GLY A 143 3.96 18.65 -1.52
N ILE A 144 3.25 17.53 -1.52
CA ILE A 144 3.48 16.44 -2.48
C ILE A 144 3.10 16.94 -3.88
N LYS A 145 4.07 16.84 -4.79
CA LYS A 145 3.94 17.35 -6.18
C LYS A 145 3.57 16.27 -7.19
N HIS A 146 3.91 15.03 -6.89
CA HIS A 146 3.74 13.91 -7.81
C HIS A 146 2.64 12.98 -7.31
N PHE A 147 1.68 12.69 -8.21
CA PHE A 147 0.56 11.82 -7.93
C PHE A 147 0.49 10.73 -8.99
N VAL A 148 0.27 9.50 -8.53
CA VAL A 148 -0.01 8.35 -9.37
C VAL A 148 -1.42 7.87 -9.05
N ALA A 149 -2.29 7.80 -10.03
CA ALA A 149 -3.59 7.17 -9.88
C ALA A 149 -3.48 5.69 -10.26
N ALA A 150 -3.86 4.82 -9.34
CA ALA A 150 -3.91 3.38 -9.55
C ALA A 150 -5.37 2.92 -9.51
N VAL A 151 -5.95 2.64 -10.68
CA VAL A 151 -7.28 2.06 -10.80
C VAL A 151 -7.16 0.56 -10.53
N ASN A 152 -7.77 0.10 -9.45
CA ASN A 152 -7.69 -1.27 -8.95
C ASN A 152 -9.00 -2.01 -9.18
N LYS A 153 -8.95 -3.34 -9.10
CA LYS A 153 -10.11 -4.24 -9.26
C LYS A 153 -10.80 -4.12 -10.62
N ILE A 154 -10.02 -3.82 -11.64
CA ILE A 154 -10.50 -3.66 -13.02
C ILE A 154 -11.06 -4.98 -13.59
N ASP A 155 -10.61 -6.12 -13.03
CA ASP A 155 -11.14 -7.45 -13.29
C ASP A 155 -12.61 -7.60 -12.92
N LEU A 156 -13.11 -6.81 -11.96
CA LEU A 156 -14.49 -6.82 -11.52
C LEU A 156 -15.44 -5.94 -12.38
N VAL A 157 -14.89 -5.26 -13.37
CA VAL A 157 -15.63 -4.46 -14.37
C VAL A 157 -15.29 -4.90 -15.79
N ASP A 158 -14.94 -6.20 -15.96
CA ASP A 158 -14.61 -6.83 -17.25
C ASP A 158 -13.53 -6.10 -18.05
N PHE A 159 -12.59 -5.44 -17.34
CA PHE A 159 -11.53 -4.61 -17.93
C PHE A 159 -12.05 -3.47 -18.83
N ASP A 160 -13.29 -3.02 -18.59
CA ASP A 160 -13.84 -1.84 -19.25
C ASP A 160 -13.09 -0.57 -18.79
N GLU A 161 -12.56 0.19 -19.73
CA GLU A 161 -11.82 1.42 -19.46
C GLU A 161 -12.76 2.64 -19.29
N GLY A 162 -14.09 2.46 -19.44
CA GLY A 162 -15.21 3.34 -19.06
C GLY A 162 -15.22 4.73 -19.65
#